data_43545c1026b33167d31b634887a354e3
#
_entry.id   43545c1026b33167d31b634887a354e3
#
_cell.length_a   1.000
_cell.length_b   1.000
_cell.length_c   1.000
_cell.angle_alpha   90.00
_cell.angle_beta   90.00
_cell.angle_gamma   90.00
#
_symmetry.space_group_name_H-M   'P 1'
#
loop_
_entity.id
_entity.type
_entity.pdbx_description
1 polymer ?
#
loop_
_entity_poly.entity_id
_entity_poly.type
_entity_poly.pdbx_seq_one_letter_code
_entity_poly.pdbx_strand_id
1 'polypeptide(L)'
;MTFCLENLAIHKRSGETLFSDINLTIDAGEIVSLMGPSGCGKSTLLSLIAGHLSDEFEYSGTLSLNQRDLAPLAPHQRQVGILFQDDMLFPHLNIWQNLAFALPNDIKGTERKAQAINALDKIALSELADSYPEQISGGQRARVSLIRMLLAKPQMALLDEPFSKLDKELRVQFRDWVISQLQQANIPALMVTHDIDDVPPGSRVLHWPWEQCHVR
;
A
#
# COMPACT_ATOMS: atom_id res chain seq x y z
N MET A 1 -3.33 16.30 -2.26
CA MET A 1 -3.30 15.10 -3.13
C MET A 1 -4.62 14.39 -2.97
N THR A 2 -5.27 13.98 -4.06
CA THR A 2 -6.58 13.31 -4.01
C THR A 2 -6.58 12.15 -5.01
N PHE A 3 -7.05 10.99 -4.58
CA PHE A 3 -7.30 9.84 -5.42
C PHE A 3 -8.80 9.71 -5.68
N CYS A 4 -9.21 9.43 -6.93
CA CYS A 4 -10.61 9.29 -7.31
C CYS A 4 -10.83 8.05 -8.18
N LEU A 5 -11.92 7.32 -7.87
CA LEU A 5 -12.54 6.32 -8.72
C LEU A 5 -13.94 6.82 -9.08
N GLU A 6 -14.32 6.77 -10.36
CA GLU A 6 -15.65 7.18 -10.82
C GLU A 6 -16.25 6.10 -11.72
N ASN A 7 -17.42 5.61 -11.33
CA ASN A 7 -18.18 4.57 -12.02
C ASN A 7 -17.32 3.35 -12.37
N LEU A 8 -16.39 2.99 -11.47
CA LEU A 8 -15.48 1.89 -11.72
C LEU A 8 -16.23 0.55 -11.64
N ALA A 9 -16.07 -0.27 -12.67
CA ALA A 9 -16.52 -1.65 -12.68
C ALA A 9 -15.36 -2.57 -13.10
N ILE A 10 -15.27 -3.77 -12.48
CA ILE A 10 -14.31 -4.80 -12.81
C ILE A 10 -15.05 -6.09 -13.13
N HIS A 11 -14.76 -6.67 -14.27
CA HIS A 11 -15.35 -7.92 -14.77
C HIS A 11 -14.27 -8.94 -15.08
N LYS A 12 -14.55 -10.21 -14.86
CA LYS A 12 -13.77 -11.28 -15.48
C LYS A 12 -14.13 -11.37 -16.96
N ARG A 13 -13.19 -11.67 -17.82
CA ARG A 13 -13.46 -11.94 -19.26
C ARG A 13 -14.44 -13.08 -19.48
N SER A 14 -14.63 -13.95 -18.49
CA SER A 14 -15.69 -14.99 -18.50
C SER A 14 -17.10 -14.45 -18.33
N GLY A 15 -17.28 -13.13 -18.07
CA GLY A 15 -18.57 -12.46 -17.91
C GLY A 15 -19.00 -12.26 -16.45
N GLU A 16 -18.28 -12.78 -15.48
CA GLU A 16 -18.59 -12.55 -14.05
C GLU A 16 -18.17 -11.14 -13.63
N THR A 17 -19.10 -10.38 -13.04
CA THR A 17 -18.83 -9.05 -12.47
C THR A 17 -18.29 -9.19 -11.05
N LEU A 18 -17.11 -8.65 -10.78
CA LEU A 18 -16.57 -8.55 -9.43
C LEU A 18 -17.09 -7.31 -8.72
N PHE A 19 -17.12 -6.18 -9.40
CA PHE A 19 -17.56 -4.89 -8.89
C PHE A 19 -18.29 -4.11 -9.95
N SER A 20 -19.27 -3.30 -9.52
CA SER A 20 -19.95 -2.32 -10.37
C SER A 20 -20.15 -1.02 -9.60
N ASP A 21 -20.12 0.09 -10.32
CA ASP A 21 -20.49 1.44 -9.84
C ASP A 21 -19.70 1.92 -8.60
N ILE A 22 -18.42 1.54 -8.49
CA ILE A 22 -17.57 2.04 -7.41
C ILE A 22 -17.24 3.51 -7.66
N ASN A 23 -17.64 4.34 -6.69
CA ASN A 23 -17.27 5.74 -6.62
C ASN A 23 -16.55 5.98 -5.28
N LEU A 24 -15.31 6.43 -5.33
CA LEU A 24 -14.46 6.60 -4.16
C LEU A 24 -13.53 7.80 -4.34
N THR A 25 -13.52 8.68 -3.37
CA THR A 25 -12.53 9.75 -3.25
C THR A 25 -11.77 9.58 -1.95
N ILE A 26 -10.44 9.67 -1.99
CA ILE A 26 -9.56 9.63 -0.83
C ILE A 26 -8.66 10.87 -0.88
N ASP A 27 -8.73 11.69 0.17
CA ASP A 27 -7.96 12.92 0.26
C ASP A 27 -6.56 12.70 0.88
N ALA A 28 -5.70 13.69 0.74
CA ALA A 28 -4.37 13.69 1.34
C ALA A 28 -4.43 13.45 2.86
N GLY A 29 -3.63 12.49 3.34
CA GLY A 29 -3.60 12.10 4.75
C GLY A 29 -4.79 11.26 5.21
N GLU A 30 -5.78 11.02 4.32
CA GLU A 30 -6.90 10.13 4.62
C GLU A 30 -6.51 8.67 4.40
N ILE A 31 -6.92 7.80 5.33
CA ILE A 31 -6.82 6.34 5.21
C ILE A 31 -8.24 5.79 5.12
N VAL A 32 -8.57 5.16 4.02
CA VAL A 32 -9.84 4.46 3.83
C VAL A 32 -9.60 2.97 3.98
N SER A 33 -10.38 2.32 4.83
CA SER A 33 -10.32 0.87 5.05
C SER A 33 -11.41 0.16 4.30
N LEU A 34 -11.03 -0.84 3.53
CA LEU A 34 -11.88 -1.66 2.70
C LEU A 34 -12.04 -3.03 3.32
N MET A 35 -13.22 -3.33 3.84
CA MET A 35 -13.52 -4.58 4.51
C MET A 35 -14.41 -5.50 3.67
N GLY A 36 -14.14 -6.79 3.73
CA GLY A 36 -14.95 -7.80 3.06
C GLY A 36 -14.36 -9.20 3.17
N PRO A 37 -15.13 -10.25 2.84
CA PRO A 37 -14.66 -11.62 2.91
C PRO A 37 -13.46 -11.87 1.97
N SER A 38 -12.69 -12.91 2.27
CA SER A 38 -11.62 -13.35 1.37
C SER A 38 -12.21 -13.75 0.02
N GLY A 39 -11.47 -13.45 -1.06
CA GLY A 39 -11.88 -13.78 -2.42
C GLY A 39 -12.91 -12.84 -3.07
N CYS A 40 -13.41 -11.81 -2.39
CA CYS A 40 -14.37 -10.87 -3.00
C CYS A 40 -13.72 -9.85 -3.97
N GLY A 41 -12.42 -9.96 -4.29
CA GLY A 41 -11.77 -9.14 -5.30
C GLY A 41 -11.01 -7.90 -4.77
N LYS A 42 -10.88 -7.71 -3.46
CA LYS A 42 -10.17 -6.55 -2.87
C LYS A 42 -8.76 -6.37 -3.43
N SER A 43 -7.97 -7.45 -3.46
CA SER A 43 -6.60 -7.42 -4.03
C SER A 43 -6.61 -7.19 -5.54
N THR A 44 -7.69 -7.58 -6.26
CA THR A 44 -7.87 -7.26 -7.69
C THR A 44 -8.03 -5.76 -7.90
N LEU A 45 -8.80 -5.08 -7.02
CA LEU A 45 -8.91 -3.62 -7.03
C LEU A 45 -7.55 -2.95 -6.76
N LEU A 46 -6.81 -3.41 -5.75
CA LEU A 46 -5.46 -2.87 -5.49
C LEU A 46 -4.54 -3.08 -6.70
N SER A 47 -4.59 -4.26 -7.33
CA SER A 47 -3.80 -4.58 -8.54
C SER A 47 -4.17 -3.67 -9.70
N LEU A 48 -5.46 -3.36 -9.91
CA LEU A 48 -5.89 -2.39 -10.92
C LEU A 48 -5.30 -1.00 -10.65
N ILE A 49 -5.42 -0.50 -9.42
CA ILE A 49 -4.91 0.84 -9.06
C ILE A 49 -3.38 0.89 -9.22
N ALA A 50 -2.67 -0.16 -8.83
CA ALA A 50 -1.22 -0.26 -8.97
C ALA A 50 -0.75 -0.46 -10.43
N GLY A 51 -1.64 -0.86 -11.34
CA GLY A 51 -1.32 -1.11 -12.75
C GLY A 51 -0.87 -2.54 -13.05
N HIS A 52 -1.20 -3.49 -12.19
CA HIS A 52 -0.87 -4.92 -12.30
C HIS A 52 -2.11 -5.81 -12.48
N LEU A 53 -3.19 -5.26 -13.05
CA LEU A 53 -4.40 -6.05 -13.29
C LEU A 53 -4.05 -7.23 -14.21
N SER A 54 -4.47 -8.44 -13.81
CA SER A 54 -4.30 -9.64 -14.63
C SER A 54 -5.15 -9.57 -15.90
N ASP A 55 -4.66 -10.17 -16.99
CA ASP A 55 -5.36 -10.27 -18.27
C ASP A 55 -6.69 -11.03 -18.22
N GLU A 56 -6.97 -11.71 -17.10
CA GLU A 56 -8.26 -12.36 -16.84
C GLU A 56 -9.39 -11.36 -16.58
N PHE A 57 -9.04 -10.09 -16.26
CA PHE A 57 -9.99 -9.05 -15.90
C PHE A 57 -10.00 -7.91 -16.92
N GLU A 58 -11.15 -7.29 -17.00
CA GLU A 58 -11.37 -6.03 -17.71
C GLU A 58 -12.04 -5.04 -16.77
N TYR A 59 -11.86 -3.77 -17.02
CA TYR A 59 -12.49 -2.72 -16.20
C TYR A 59 -13.05 -1.61 -17.09
N SER A 60 -14.02 -0.87 -16.54
CA SER A 60 -14.57 0.37 -17.10
C SER A 60 -14.66 1.43 -15.99
N GLY A 61 -14.93 2.67 -16.37
CA GLY A 61 -14.88 3.81 -15.44
C GLY A 61 -13.51 4.49 -15.45
N THR A 62 -13.30 5.43 -14.53
CA THR A 62 -12.05 6.22 -14.45
C THR A 62 -11.35 6.03 -13.12
N LEU A 63 -10.03 6.09 -13.15
CA LEU A 63 -9.18 6.12 -11.96
C LEU A 63 -8.13 7.22 -12.13
N SER A 64 -8.08 8.13 -11.17
CA SER A 64 -7.18 9.28 -11.24
C SER A 64 -6.49 9.56 -9.91
N LEU A 65 -5.27 10.09 -9.98
CA LEU A 65 -4.49 10.56 -8.84
C LEU A 65 -4.01 11.98 -9.13
N ASN A 66 -4.40 12.94 -8.30
CA ASN A 66 -4.12 14.36 -8.51
C ASN A 66 -4.59 14.86 -9.88
N GLN A 67 -5.80 14.48 -10.30
CA GLN A 67 -6.40 14.80 -11.61
C GLN A 67 -5.65 14.18 -12.82
N ARG A 68 -4.67 13.32 -12.58
CA ARG A 68 -3.96 12.59 -13.62
C ARG A 68 -4.60 11.23 -13.80
N ASP A 69 -5.05 10.92 -15.00
CA ASP A 69 -5.57 9.60 -15.35
C ASP A 69 -4.46 8.54 -15.22
N LEU A 70 -4.75 7.47 -14.47
CA LEU A 70 -3.83 6.36 -14.25
C LEU A 70 -3.96 5.26 -15.31
N ALA A 71 -5.06 5.21 -16.09
CA ALA A 71 -5.33 4.15 -17.04
C ALA A 71 -4.20 3.94 -18.07
N PRO A 72 -3.68 4.99 -18.75
CA PRO A 72 -2.65 4.83 -19.76
C PRO A 72 -1.24 4.61 -19.17
N LEU A 73 -1.08 4.69 -17.85
CA LEU A 73 0.23 4.69 -17.22
C LEU A 73 0.71 3.28 -16.86
N ALA A 74 1.95 2.99 -17.21
CA ALA A 74 2.63 1.80 -16.70
C ALA A 74 2.79 1.87 -15.15
N PRO A 75 2.88 0.73 -14.44
CA PRO A 75 2.93 0.70 -12.97
C PRO A 75 3.93 1.68 -12.34
N HIS A 76 5.15 1.71 -12.85
CA HIS A 76 6.23 2.59 -12.34
C HIS A 76 5.97 4.10 -12.55
N GLN A 77 5.04 4.46 -13.45
CA GLN A 77 4.67 5.84 -13.73
C GLN A 77 3.51 6.34 -12.86
N ARG A 78 2.78 5.43 -12.21
CA ARG A 78 1.60 5.77 -11.39
C ARG A 78 1.95 6.43 -10.07
N GLN A 79 3.18 6.26 -9.60
CA GLN A 79 3.64 6.75 -8.29
C GLN A 79 2.78 6.23 -7.12
N VAL A 80 2.25 5.04 -7.25
CA VAL A 80 1.47 4.32 -6.25
C VAL A 80 2.39 3.33 -5.54
N GLY A 81 2.53 3.47 -4.23
CA GLY A 81 3.25 2.51 -3.39
C GLY A 81 2.30 1.40 -2.94
N ILE A 82 2.79 0.16 -2.90
CA ILE A 82 2.00 -0.97 -2.40
C ILE A 82 2.78 -1.71 -1.31
N LEU A 83 2.12 -1.95 -0.19
CA LEU A 83 2.56 -2.86 0.85
C LEU A 83 1.71 -4.13 0.75
N PHE A 84 2.35 -5.22 0.35
CA PHE A 84 1.71 -6.53 0.24
C PHE A 84 1.64 -7.23 1.61
N GLN A 85 0.78 -8.21 1.71
CA GLN A 85 0.70 -9.13 2.86
C GLN A 85 2.04 -9.85 3.11
N ASP A 86 2.77 -10.21 2.04
CA ASP A 86 4.16 -10.64 2.09
C ASP A 86 5.09 -9.43 2.04
N ASP A 87 6.16 -9.46 2.82
CA ASP A 87 7.10 -8.32 2.91
C ASP A 87 7.85 -8.03 1.60
N MET A 88 7.92 -9.01 0.68
CA MET A 88 8.52 -8.90 -0.65
C MET A 88 9.93 -8.29 -0.64
N LEU A 89 10.69 -8.50 0.44
CA LEU A 89 12.08 -8.09 0.51
C LEU A 89 12.93 -8.93 -0.43
N PHE A 90 13.94 -8.32 -1.03
CA PHE A 90 14.89 -9.02 -1.89
C PHE A 90 15.81 -9.89 -1.03
N PRO A 91 15.74 -11.23 -1.11
CA PRO A 91 16.47 -12.12 -0.21
C PRO A 91 18.00 -12.07 -0.40
N HIS A 92 18.46 -11.68 -1.57
CA HIS A 92 19.89 -11.56 -1.92
C HIS A 92 20.48 -10.18 -1.57
N LEU A 93 19.68 -9.24 -1.07
CA LEU A 93 20.10 -7.94 -0.59
C LEU A 93 19.99 -7.88 0.92
N ASN A 94 20.96 -7.27 1.59
CA ASN A 94 20.82 -7.00 3.02
C ASN A 94 19.79 -5.87 3.28
N ILE A 95 19.50 -5.59 4.55
CA ILE A 95 18.40 -4.69 4.92
C ILE A 95 18.63 -3.26 4.43
N TRP A 96 19.84 -2.69 4.60
CA TRP A 96 20.08 -1.35 4.07
C TRP A 96 20.01 -1.30 2.53
N GLN A 97 20.44 -2.36 1.84
CA GLN A 97 20.36 -2.43 0.37
C GLN A 97 18.90 -2.53 -0.11
N ASN A 98 18.04 -3.28 0.60
CA ASN A 98 16.61 -3.31 0.35
C ASN A 98 16.00 -1.91 0.40
N LEU A 99 16.36 -1.10 1.40
CA LEU A 99 15.89 0.29 1.51
C LEU A 99 16.51 1.19 0.44
N ALA A 100 17.82 1.05 0.22
CA ALA A 100 18.54 1.82 -0.79
C ALA A 100 17.99 1.62 -2.20
N PHE A 101 17.46 0.42 -2.51
CA PHE A 101 16.85 0.11 -3.80
C PHE A 101 15.67 1.05 -4.14
N ALA A 102 14.89 1.45 -3.14
CA ALA A 102 13.70 2.30 -3.31
C ALA A 102 14.03 3.81 -3.42
N LEU A 103 15.23 4.22 -3.05
CA LEU A 103 15.61 5.63 -3.12
C LEU A 103 15.68 6.13 -4.57
N PRO A 104 15.33 7.40 -4.82
CA PRO A 104 15.44 8.02 -6.14
C PRO A 104 16.82 7.86 -6.79
N ASN A 105 16.85 7.82 -8.12
CA ASN A 105 18.08 7.52 -8.89
C ASN A 105 19.13 8.63 -8.87
N ASP A 106 18.76 9.84 -8.49
CA ASP A 106 19.67 10.99 -8.30
C ASP A 106 20.53 10.83 -7.05
N ILE A 107 20.07 10.09 -6.04
CA ILE A 107 20.82 9.78 -4.81
C ILE A 107 21.76 8.61 -5.08
N LYS A 108 23.07 8.80 -4.96
CA LYS A 108 24.10 7.80 -5.35
C LYS A 108 25.17 7.58 -4.27
N GLY A 109 25.91 6.49 -4.42
CA GLY A 109 27.11 6.20 -3.65
C GLY A 109 26.90 6.20 -2.13
N THR A 110 27.77 6.89 -1.42
CA THR A 110 27.75 6.97 0.05
C THR A 110 26.50 7.65 0.61
N GLU A 111 25.95 8.62 -0.12
CA GLU A 111 24.73 9.30 0.29
C GLU A 111 23.52 8.35 0.28
N ARG A 112 23.39 7.48 -0.73
CA ARG A 112 22.33 6.47 -0.82
C ARG A 112 22.39 5.52 0.37
N LYS A 113 23.58 5.04 0.76
CA LYS A 113 23.77 4.21 1.95
C LYS A 113 23.40 4.98 3.22
N ALA A 114 23.87 6.21 3.37
CA ALA A 114 23.59 7.03 4.54
C ALA A 114 22.10 7.29 4.73
N GLN A 115 21.36 7.56 3.66
CA GLN A 115 19.90 7.73 3.72
C GLN A 115 19.17 6.44 4.11
N ALA A 116 19.60 5.29 3.61
CA ALA A 116 19.04 3.99 3.99
C ALA A 116 19.29 3.68 5.48
N ILE A 117 20.50 3.91 5.98
CA ILE A 117 20.84 3.74 7.41
C ILE A 117 20.02 4.70 8.29
N ASN A 118 19.91 5.97 7.91
CA ASN A 118 19.09 6.94 8.64
C ASN A 118 17.60 6.53 8.68
N ALA A 119 17.10 5.91 7.61
CA ALA A 119 15.74 5.37 7.60
C ALA A 119 15.58 4.18 8.57
N LEU A 120 16.60 3.32 8.70
CA LEU A 120 16.62 2.24 9.70
C LEU A 120 16.69 2.77 11.13
N ASP A 121 17.42 3.84 11.35
CA ASP A 121 17.52 4.49 12.67
C ASP A 121 16.15 4.96 13.17
N LYS A 122 15.37 5.58 12.29
CA LYS A 122 14.00 6.04 12.62
C LYS A 122 13.04 4.92 13.07
N ILE A 123 13.34 3.68 12.72
CA ILE A 123 12.55 2.50 13.10
C ILE A 123 13.26 1.59 14.11
N ALA A 124 14.35 2.08 14.69
CA ALA A 124 15.18 1.37 15.68
C ALA A 124 15.69 -0.01 15.16
N LEU A 125 16.15 -0.06 13.91
CA LEU A 125 16.69 -1.26 13.25
C LEU A 125 18.08 -1.03 12.66
N SER A 126 18.81 0.00 13.06
CA SER A 126 20.14 0.33 12.53
C SER A 126 21.14 -0.82 12.68
N GLU A 127 21.08 -1.54 13.80
CA GLU A 127 21.96 -2.68 14.08
C GLU A 127 21.77 -3.85 13.12
N LEU A 128 20.61 -3.92 12.44
CA LEU A 128 20.28 -4.97 11.48
C LEU A 128 20.58 -4.57 10.04
N ALA A 129 21.25 -3.45 9.82
CA ALA A 129 21.49 -2.92 8.48
C ALA A 129 22.17 -3.93 7.54
N ASP A 130 23.16 -4.64 8.02
CA ASP A 130 23.92 -5.62 7.23
C ASP A 130 23.34 -7.05 7.31
N SER A 131 22.28 -7.27 8.08
CA SER A 131 21.54 -8.55 8.13
C SER A 131 20.76 -8.78 6.84
N TYR A 132 20.47 -10.05 6.53
CA TYR A 132 19.59 -10.43 5.43
C TYR A 132 18.15 -10.64 5.90
N PRO A 133 17.14 -10.58 5.00
CA PRO A 133 15.74 -10.73 5.37
C PRO A 133 15.41 -11.99 6.19
N GLU A 134 16.10 -13.10 5.92
CA GLU A 134 15.92 -14.38 6.65
C GLU A 134 16.45 -14.33 8.10
N GLN A 135 17.30 -13.37 8.43
CA GLN A 135 17.95 -13.23 9.75
C GLN A 135 17.16 -12.34 10.71
N ILE A 136 16.07 -11.76 10.26
CA ILE A 136 15.25 -10.82 11.04
C ILE A 136 13.82 -11.34 11.22
N SER A 137 13.13 -10.87 12.27
CA SER A 137 11.76 -11.31 12.57
C SER A 137 10.74 -10.82 11.53
N GLY A 138 9.55 -11.45 11.47
CA GLY A 138 8.45 -11.04 10.59
C GLY A 138 8.03 -9.59 10.81
N GLY A 139 7.92 -9.15 12.06
CA GLY A 139 7.59 -7.76 12.38
C GLY A 139 8.68 -6.76 11.97
N GLN A 140 9.97 -7.17 12.05
CA GLN A 140 11.08 -6.34 11.54
C GLN A 140 11.03 -6.24 10.02
N ARG A 141 10.78 -7.36 9.29
CA ARG A 141 10.60 -7.35 7.83
C ARG A 141 9.44 -6.46 7.40
N ALA A 142 8.30 -6.54 8.09
CA ALA A 142 7.14 -5.70 7.80
C ALA A 142 7.47 -4.19 7.93
N ARG A 143 8.19 -3.79 9.00
CA ARG A 143 8.66 -2.39 9.15
C ARG A 143 9.60 -1.95 8.03
N VAL A 144 10.57 -2.79 7.68
CA VAL A 144 11.50 -2.52 6.58
C VAL A 144 10.75 -2.37 5.26
N SER A 145 9.78 -3.25 4.98
CA SER A 145 8.97 -3.20 3.76
C SER A 145 8.16 -1.92 3.64
N LEU A 146 7.52 -1.47 4.74
CA LEU A 146 6.80 -0.20 4.75
C LEU A 146 7.74 0.98 4.49
N ILE A 147 8.87 1.06 5.18
CA ILE A 147 9.85 2.15 4.97
C ILE A 147 10.39 2.11 3.55
N ARG A 148 10.66 0.93 2.99
CA ARG A 148 11.06 0.79 1.59
C ARG A 148 10.03 1.40 0.65
N MET A 149 8.74 1.12 0.87
CA MET A 149 7.65 1.72 0.09
C MET A 149 7.63 3.25 0.22
N LEU A 150 7.75 3.79 1.42
CA LEU A 150 7.72 5.24 1.66
C LEU A 150 8.96 5.98 1.12
N LEU A 151 10.13 5.34 1.11
CA LEU A 151 11.36 5.90 0.53
C LEU A 151 11.27 6.13 -0.99
N ALA A 152 10.41 5.38 -1.67
CA ALA A 152 10.09 5.62 -3.09
C ALA A 152 9.28 6.91 -3.30
N LYS A 153 8.89 7.62 -2.23
CA LYS A 153 8.07 8.86 -2.25
C LYS A 153 6.79 8.71 -3.09
N PRO A 154 5.96 7.71 -2.79
CA PRO A 154 4.72 7.53 -3.53
C PRO A 154 3.77 8.70 -3.29
N GLN A 155 2.84 8.92 -4.23
CA GLN A 155 1.75 9.89 -4.09
C GLN A 155 0.47 9.26 -3.55
N MET A 156 0.42 7.94 -3.43
CA MET A 156 -0.66 7.15 -2.83
C MET A 156 -0.08 5.86 -2.26
N ALA A 157 -0.66 5.37 -1.17
CA ALA A 157 -0.32 4.08 -0.57
C ALA A 157 -1.48 3.09 -0.69
N LEU A 158 -1.17 1.86 -1.08
CA LEU A 158 -2.05 0.70 -1.04
C LEU A 158 -1.51 -0.29 -0.01
N LEU A 159 -2.38 -0.82 0.84
CA LEU A 159 -2.03 -1.73 1.92
C LEU A 159 -2.90 -2.99 1.81
N ASP A 160 -2.31 -4.12 1.47
CA ASP A 160 -3.01 -5.40 1.31
C ASP A 160 -2.79 -6.26 2.55
N GLU A 161 -3.77 -6.30 3.45
CA GLU A 161 -3.74 -7.03 4.73
C GLU A 161 -2.42 -6.85 5.51
N PRO A 162 -1.99 -5.60 5.76
CA PRO A 162 -0.62 -5.29 6.19
C PRO A 162 -0.25 -5.83 7.57
N PHE A 163 -1.25 -6.25 8.38
CA PHE A 163 -1.04 -6.68 9.75
C PHE A 163 -1.37 -8.16 10.00
N SER A 164 -1.80 -8.89 8.99
CA SER A 164 -2.33 -10.26 9.12
C SER A 164 -1.31 -11.28 9.67
N LYS A 165 0.00 -11.03 9.50
CA LYS A 165 1.09 -11.91 9.94
C LYS A 165 1.68 -11.55 11.30
N LEU A 166 1.10 -10.57 12.00
CA LEU A 166 1.60 -10.08 13.28
C LEU A 166 0.77 -10.64 14.44
N ASP A 167 1.43 -10.93 15.56
CA ASP A 167 0.74 -11.21 16.81
C ASP A 167 -0.01 -9.96 17.34
N LYS A 168 -0.94 -10.17 18.29
CA LYS A 168 -1.85 -9.11 18.75
C LYS A 168 -1.15 -7.86 19.29
N GLU A 169 -0.07 -8.01 20.05
CA GLU A 169 0.62 -6.86 20.68
C GLU A 169 1.42 -6.07 19.63
N LEU A 170 2.18 -6.77 18.80
CA LEU A 170 2.93 -6.15 17.70
C LEU A 170 2.01 -5.53 16.66
N ARG A 171 0.83 -6.13 16.43
CA ARG A 171 -0.16 -5.64 15.46
C ARG A 171 -0.65 -4.25 15.80
N VAL A 172 -1.06 -4.00 17.05
CA VAL A 172 -1.53 -2.67 17.48
C VAL A 172 -0.42 -1.63 17.35
N GLN A 173 0.77 -1.93 17.86
CA GLN A 173 1.90 -1.01 17.79
C GLN A 173 2.31 -0.71 16.35
N PHE A 174 2.34 -1.73 15.50
CA PHE A 174 2.71 -1.56 14.10
C PHE A 174 1.64 -0.81 13.30
N ARG A 175 0.35 -1.10 13.55
CA ARG A 175 -0.77 -0.37 12.96
C ARG A 175 -0.67 1.13 13.26
N ASP A 176 -0.56 1.48 14.53
CA ASP A 176 -0.51 2.88 14.97
C ASP A 176 0.72 3.60 14.39
N TRP A 177 1.83 2.90 14.29
CA TRP A 177 3.02 3.41 13.64
C TRP A 177 2.83 3.60 12.12
N VAL A 178 2.25 2.62 11.41
CA VAL A 178 1.93 2.74 9.97
C VAL A 178 1.04 3.96 9.71
N ILE A 179 -0.01 4.12 10.50
CA ILE A 179 -0.93 5.27 10.42
C ILE A 179 -0.15 6.57 10.56
N SER A 180 0.72 6.68 11.57
CA SER A 180 1.53 7.88 11.78
C SER A 180 2.44 8.20 10.60
N GLN A 181 3.06 7.18 9.99
CA GLN A 181 3.92 7.38 8.82
C GLN A 181 3.15 7.86 7.59
N LEU A 182 1.96 7.29 7.33
CA LEU A 182 1.11 7.70 6.21
C LEU A 182 0.57 9.13 6.39
N GLN A 183 0.15 9.48 7.61
CA GLN A 183 -0.28 10.84 7.93
C GLN A 183 0.84 11.86 7.78
N GLN A 184 2.06 11.53 8.25
CA GLN A 184 3.24 12.39 8.07
C GLN A 184 3.60 12.56 6.58
N ALA A 185 3.46 11.51 5.78
CA ALA A 185 3.65 11.58 4.33
C ALA A 185 2.57 12.41 3.63
N ASN A 186 1.44 12.63 4.29
CA ASN A 186 0.29 13.39 3.79
C ASN A 186 -0.18 12.92 2.40
N ILE A 187 -0.29 11.60 2.21
CA ILE A 187 -0.74 10.95 0.99
C ILE A 187 -2.06 10.22 1.24
N PRO A 188 -2.94 10.08 0.22
CA PRO A 188 -4.11 9.21 0.30
C PRO A 188 -3.67 7.75 0.46
N ALA A 189 -4.40 6.98 1.28
CA ALA A 189 -4.13 5.57 1.48
C ALA A 189 -5.41 4.72 1.43
N LEU A 190 -5.35 3.59 0.73
CA LEU A 190 -6.39 2.57 0.70
C LEU A 190 -5.86 1.30 1.34
N MET A 191 -6.47 0.89 2.45
CA MET A 191 -6.11 -0.32 3.16
C MET A 191 -7.19 -1.38 2.97
N VAL A 192 -6.78 -2.58 2.66
CA VAL A 192 -7.65 -3.76 2.61
C VAL A 192 -7.40 -4.61 3.84
N THR A 193 -8.47 -4.98 4.54
CA THR A 193 -8.42 -5.91 5.67
C THR A 193 -9.73 -6.68 5.79
N HIS A 194 -9.70 -7.80 6.48
CA HIS A 194 -10.88 -8.55 6.91
C HIS A 194 -11.11 -8.45 8.43
N ASP A 195 -10.22 -7.77 9.15
CA ASP A 195 -10.25 -7.64 10.61
C ASP A 195 -10.52 -6.19 11.01
N ILE A 196 -11.56 -5.99 11.82
CA ILE A 196 -11.95 -4.66 12.32
C ILE A 196 -10.88 -4.04 13.23
N ASP A 197 -10.09 -4.87 13.91
CA ASP A 197 -9.01 -4.40 14.79
C ASP A 197 -7.84 -3.75 14.01
N ASP A 198 -7.78 -3.95 12.68
CA ASP A 198 -6.81 -3.29 11.81
C ASP A 198 -7.21 -1.86 11.44
N VAL A 199 -8.49 -1.57 11.50
CA VAL A 199 -9.04 -0.29 11.05
C VAL A 199 -8.54 0.84 11.94
N PRO A 200 -7.96 1.92 11.37
CA PRO A 200 -7.55 3.08 12.14
C PRO A 200 -8.75 3.73 12.84
N PRO A 201 -8.64 4.08 14.13
CA PRO A 201 -9.73 4.76 14.84
C PRO A 201 -10.19 6.03 14.12
N GLY A 202 -11.49 6.15 13.87
CA GLY A 202 -12.08 7.31 13.20
C GLY A 202 -11.86 7.38 11.69
N SER A 203 -11.24 6.37 11.07
CA SER A 203 -11.11 6.32 9.61
C SER A 203 -12.41 5.85 8.94
N ARG A 204 -12.58 6.22 7.68
CA ARG A 204 -13.72 5.77 6.86
C ARG A 204 -13.55 4.30 6.51
N VAL A 205 -14.65 3.54 6.69
CA VAL A 205 -14.72 2.11 6.39
C VAL A 205 -15.74 1.86 5.29
N LEU A 206 -15.34 1.11 4.29
CA LEU A 206 -16.22 0.61 3.24
C LEU A 206 -16.39 -0.89 3.43
N HIS A 207 -17.63 -1.36 3.44
CA HIS A 207 -17.97 -2.78 3.60
C HIS A 207 -18.40 -3.41 2.28
N TRP A 208 -18.00 -4.65 2.07
CA TRP A 208 -18.51 -5.47 0.97
C TRP A 208 -19.90 -6.03 1.30
N PRO A 209 -20.84 -6.14 0.36
CA PRO A 209 -20.81 -5.51 -0.97
C PRO A 209 -20.81 -4.00 -0.84
N TRP A 210 -20.06 -3.32 -1.71
CA TRP A 210 -19.83 -1.88 -1.68
C TRP A 210 -21.16 -1.12 -1.64
N GLU A 211 -21.65 -0.82 -0.46
CA GLU A 211 -22.79 0.07 -0.32
C GLU A 211 -22.33 1.43 -0.85
N GLN A 212 -23.07 1.95 -1.81
CA GLN A 212 -22.81 3.28 -2.35
C GLN A 212 -22.85 4.27 -1.19
N CYS A 213 -21.68 4.64 -0.67
CA CYS A 213 -21.57 5.78 0.21
C CYS A 213 -21.81 7.02 -0.63
N HIS A 214 -23.07 7.40 -0.83
CA HIS A 214 -23.43 8.75 -1.21
C HIS A 214 -23.06 9.67 -0.04
N VAL A 215 -21.79 10.02 0.07
CA VAL A 215 -21.38 11.13 0.92
C VAL A 215 -21.75 12.39 0.18
N ARG A 216 -22.75 13.08 0.71
CA ARG A 216 -23.13 14.44 0.33
C ARG A 216 -22.06 15.43 0.75
#